data_f5dc975011425c5dd46aa2138df5fdef
#
_entry.id   f5dc975011425c5dd46aa2138df5fdef
#
_cell.length_a   1.000
_cell.length_b   1.000
_cell.length_c   1.000
_cell.angle_alpha   90.00
_cell.angle_beta   90.00
_cell.angle_gamma   90.00
#
_symmetry.space_group_name_H-M   'P 1'
#
loop_
_entity.id
_entity.type
_entity.pdbx_description
1 polymer ?
#
loop_
_entity_poly.entity_id
_entity_poly.type
_entity_poly.pdbx_seq_one_letter_code
_entity_poly.pdbx_strand_id
1 'polypeptide(L)'
;VTHVANALGTVNPVREIIALSHAYGVPVLVDAAQSTPHIPIDVQSLDADFVVFSGHKVFGPTGIGALYGKKHLLEAMPPWQGGGHMIEDVTFAKTVYKGAPEKFEAGTPDIAGAVGLGAALDYLESVGLPAISAYEHDLLEYAQSGLADIKGLRLIGTAREKASVMSFVIEGQQNEAVAHHLDRH
;
A
#
# COMPACT_ATOMS: atom_id res chain seq x y z
N VAL A 1 -5.94 -7.65 -4.46
CA VAL A 1 -5.13 -8.46 -3.51
C VAL A 1 -4.22 -7.54 -2.70
N THR A 2 -4.04 -7.81 -1.40
CA THR A 2 -3.08 -7.10 -0.55
C THR A 2 -1.68 -7.67 -0.76
N HIS A 3 -0.67 -6.82 -0.98
CA HIS A 3 0.73 -7.25 -1.10
C HIS A 3 1.31 -7.61 0.27
N VAL A 4 1.22 -6.71 1.24
CA VAL A 4 1.64 -6.95 2.63
C VAL A 4 0.46 -6.79 3.56
N ALA A 5 0.20 -7.81 4.38
CA ALA A 5 -0.89 -7.80 5.35
C ALA A 5 -0.60 -6.84 6.51
N ASN A 6 -1.49 -5.86 6.72
CA ASN A 6 -1.34 -4.84 7.77
C ASN A 6 -1.24 -5.43 9.19
N ALA A 7 -2.03 -6.46 9.49
CA ALA A 7 -2.08 -7.03 10.82
C ALA A 7 -0.98 -8.05 11.11
N LEU A 8 -0.51 -8.75 10.08
CA LEU A 8 0.39 -9.91 10.25
C LEU A 8 1.77 -9.71 9.65
N GLY A 9 1.93 -8.70 8.80
CA GLY A 9 3.15 -8.49 8.04
C GLY A 9 3.39 -9.52 6.91
N THR A 10 2.50 -10.49 6.71
CA THR A 10 2.66 -11.50 5.66
C THR A 10 2.83 -10.85 4.30
N VAL A 11 3.89 -11.19 3.59
CA VAL A 11 4.11 -10.80 2.20
C VAL A 11 3.45 -11.84 1.30
N ASN A 12 2.42 -11.42 0.57
CA ASN A 12 1.71 -12.31 -0.33
C ASN A 12 2.44 -12.45 -1.68
N PRO A 13 2.42 -13.63 -2.32
CA PRO A 13 3.09 -13.89 -3.59
C PRO A 13 2.29 -13.28 -4.75
N VAL A 14 2.28 -11.93 -4.81
CA VAL A 14 1.42 -11.20 -5.77
C VAL A 14 1.79 -11.47 -7.22
N ARG A 15 3.06 -11.76 -7.52
CA ARG A 15 3.51 -12.12 -8.88
C ARG A 15 2.82 -13.39 -9.36
N GLU A 16 2.79 -14.41 -8.54
CA GLU A 16 2.15 -15.70 -8.84
C GLU A 16 0.64 -15.56 -8.94
N ILE A 17 0.05 -14.75 -8.06
CA ILE A 17 -1.39 -14.45 -8.07
C ILE A 17 -1.77 -13.73 -9.37
N ILE A 18 -0.98 -12.73 -9.80
CA ILE A 18 -1.19 -12.00 -11.05
C ILE A 18 -1.10 -12.96 -12.23
N ALA A 19 -0.04 -13.75 -12.31
CA ALA A 19 0.16 -14.70 -13.42
C ALA A 19 -0.99 -15.71 -13.50
N LEU A 20 -1.45 -16.24 -12.37
CA LEU A 20 -2.59 -17.15 -12.31
C LEU A 20 -3.89 -16.45 -12.75
N SER A 21 -4.15 -15.24 -12.28
CA SER A 21 -5.35 -14.48 -12.64
C SER A 21 -5.39 -14.15 -14.12
N HIS A 22 -4.24 -13.74 -14.69
CA HIS A 22 -4.12 -13.45 -16.11
C HIS A 22 -4.36 -14.68 -17.01
N ALA A 23 -3.99 -15.88 -16.55
CA ALA A 23 -4.30 -17.11 -17.26
C ALA A 23 -5.81 -17.35 -17.42
N TYR A 24 -6.63 -16.71 -16.59
CA TYR A 24 -8.09 -16.73 -16.68
C TYR A 24 -8.69 -15.40 -17.19
N GLY A 25 -7.87 -14.49 -17.69
CA GLY A 25 -8.31 -13.17 -18.18
C GLY A 25 -8.84 -12.24 -17.10
N VAL A 26 -8.44 -12.42 -15.85
CA VAL A 26 -8.90 -11.62 -14.71
C VAL A 26 -7.85 -10.57 -14.35
N PRO A 27 -8.19 -9.26 -14.44
CA PRO A 27 -7.28 -8.19 -14.02
C PRO A 27 -7.08 -8.17 -12.50
N VAL A 28 -5.89 -7.73 -12.06
CA VAL A 28 -5.51 -7.70 -10.65
C VAL A 28 -5.16 -6.29 -10.19
N LEU A 29 -5.82 -5.83 -9.13
CA LEU A 29 -5.43 -4.66 -8.35
C LEU A 29 -4.63 -5.12 -7.13
N VAL A 30 -3.41 -4.60 -7.02
CA VAL A 30 -2.53 -4.81 -5.87
C VAL A 30 -2.67 -3.64 -4.90
N ASP A 31 -3.14 -3.93 -3.69
CA ASP A 31 -3.05 -3.00 -2.56
C ASP A 31 -1.63 -3.04 -2.00
N ALA A 32 -0.86 -2.01 -2.32
CA ALA A 32 0.52 -1.85 -1.92
C ALA A 32 0.69 -0.88 -0.74
N ALA A 33 -0.39 -0.51 -0.04
CA ALA A 33 -0.34 0.48 1.02
C ALA A 33 0.67 0.13 2.13
N GLN A 34 0.83 -1.15 2.45
CA GLN A 34 1.81 -1.61 3.43
C GLN A 34 3.14 -2.04 2.83
N SER A 35 3.24 -2.25 1.53
CA SER A 35 4.50 -2.68 0.91
C SER A 35 5.34 -1.52 0.38
N THR A 36 4.70 -0.46 -0.10
CA THR A 36 5.41 0.67 -0.74
C THR A 36 6.52 1.29 0.10
N PRO A 37 6.40 1.48 1.44
CA PRO A 37 7.49 2.02 2.25
C PRO A 37 8.63 1.03 2.52
N HIS A 38 8.45 -0.26 2.25
CA HIS A 38 9.37 -1.33 2.69
C HIS A 38 9.98 -2.13 1.54
N ILE A 39 9.23 -2.30 0.43
CA ILE A 39 9.59 -3.21 -0.66
C ILE A 39 9.56 -2.44 -1.98
N PRO A 40 10.63 -2.49 -2.79
CA PRO A 40 10.60 -1.93 -4.14
C PRO A 40 9.50 -2.56 -4.99
N ILE A 41 8.66 -1.72 -5.60
CA ILE A 41 7.57 -2.17 -6.45
C ILE A 41 7.82 -1.70 -7.88
N ASP A 42 8.10 -2.63 -8.76
CA ASP A 42 8.18 -2.41 -10.21
C ASP A 42 6.90 -2.94 -10.84
N VAL A 43 6.01 -2.03 -11.20
CA VAL A 43 4.69 -2.37 -11.76
C VAL A 43 4.77 -3.08 -13.10
N GLN A 44 5.81 -2.79 -13.90
CA GLN A 44 6.04 -3.46 -15.19
C GLN A 44 6.54 -4.88 -14.99
N SER A 45 7.52 -5.06 -14.09
CA SER A 45 8.05 -6.38 -13.75
C SER A 45 7.01 -7.28 -13.09
N LEU A 46 6.09 -6.71 -12.29
CA LEU A 46 4.97 -7.44 -11.71
C LEU A 46 3.87 -7.77 -12.71
N ASP A 47 3.79 -7.01 -13.80
CA ASP A 47 2.66 -7.01 -14.75
C ASP A 47 1.30 -6.74 -14.07
N ALA A 48 1.30 -5.97 -12.98
CA ALA A 48 0.08 -5.61 -12.28
C ALA A 48 -0.83 -4.72 -13.15
N ASP A 49 -2.13 -4.96 -13.11
CA ASP A 49 -3.09 -4.15 -13.86
C ASP A 49 -3.37 -2.83 -13.16
N PHE A 50 -3.45 -2.86 -11.83
CA PHE A 50 -3.55 -1.70 -10.97
C PHE A 50 -2.69 -1.88 -9.73
N VAL A 51 -2.11 -0.79 -9.24
CA VAL A 51 -1.41 -0.71 -7.95
C VAL A 51 -1.84 0.54 -7.22
N VAL A 52 -2.19 0.41 -5.94
CA VAL A 52 -2.63 1.55 -5.14
C VAL A 52 -1.83 1.64 -3.84
N PHE A 53 -1.48 2.88 -3.44
CA PHE A 53 -0.89 3.15 -2.14
C PHE A 53 -1.35 4.48 -1.56
N SER A 54 -1.12 4.67 -0.27
CA SER A 54 -1.52 5.86 0.48
C SER A 54 -0.29 6.67 0.92
N GLY A 55 -0.35 7.99 0.74
CA GLY A 55 0.76 8.91 1.01
C GLY A 55 1.23 8.89 2.46
N HIS A 56 0.31 8.83 3.43
CA HIS A 56 0.68 8.84 4.85
C HIS A 56 1.48 7.61 5.32
N LYS A 57 1.50 6.53 4.53
CA LYS A 57 2.30 5.34 4.84
C LYS A 57 3.71 5.39 4.26
N VAL A 58 3.97 6.33 3.37
CA VAL A 58 5.29 6.60 2.79
C VAL A 58 5.86 7.95 3.26
N PHE A 59 5.59 8.31 4.53
CA PHE A 59 6.01 9.54 5.19
C PHE A 59 5.39 10.83 4.61
N GLY A 60 4.46 10.69 3.69
CA GLY A 60 3.74 11.80 3.09
C GLY A 60 2.52 12.26 3.89
N PRO A 61 1.83 13.29 3.43
CA PRO A 61 0.62 13.80 4.06
C PRO A 61 -0.53 12.79 4.05
N THR A 62 -1.48 12.98 4.97
CA THR A 62 -2.79 12.33 4.90
C THR A 62 -3.62 12.94 3.76
N GLY A 63 -4.62 12.21 3.28
CA GLY A 63 -5.57 12.69 2.27
C GLY A 63 -5.10 12.54 0.82
N ILE A 64 -3.87 12.09 0.59
CA ILE A 64 -3.31 11.83 -0.74
C ILE A 64 -2.79 10.41 -0.88
N GLY A 65 -2.80 9.91 -2.09
CA GLY A 65 -2.22 8.64 -2.50
C GLY A 65 -2.13 8.57 -4.01
N ALA A 66 -1.67 7.45 -4.53
CA ALA A 66 -1.60 7.24 -5.97
C ALA A 66 -2.18 5.88 -6.36
N LEU A 67 -2.80 5.86 -7.54
CA LEU A 67 -3.22 4.65 -8.23
C LEU A 67 -2.53 4.60 -9.59
N TYR A 68 -1.73 3.57 -9.78
CA TYR A 68 -1.25 3.17 -11.10
C TYR A 68 -2.30 2.27 -11.76
N GLY A 69 -2.49 2.43 -13.05
CA GLY A 69 -3.30 1.52 -13.86
C GLY A 69 -2.74 1.39 -15.28
N LYS A 70 -2.82 0.19 -15.86
CA LYS A 70 -2.49 0.00 -17.29
C LYS A 70 -3.38 0.91 -18.14
N LYS A 71 -2.78 1.68 -19.03
CA LYS A 71 -3.46 2.73 -19.81
C LYS A 71 -4.74 2.23 -20.50
N HIS A 72 -4.67 1.09 -21.18
CA HIS A 72 -5.82 0.55 -21.91
C HIS A 72 -7.00 0.19 -20.98
N LEU A 73 -6.73 -0.24 -19.74
CA LEU A 73 -7.77 -0.52 -18.76
C LEU A 73 -8.40 0.78 -18.24
N LEU A 74 -7.56 1.78 -17.91
CA LEU A 74 -8.04 3.09 -17.49
C LEU A 74 -8.88 3.76 -18.59
N GLU A 75 -8.48 3.63 -19.86
CA GLU A 75 -9.24 4.18 -20.99
C GLU A 75 -10.60 3.52 -21.16
N ALA A 76 -10.69 2.21 -20.91
CA ALA A 76 -11.95 1.46 -21.01
C ALA A 76 -12.93 1.74 -19.86
N MET A 77 -12.44 2.22 -18.71
CA MET A 77 -13.28 2.50 -17.54
C MET A 77 -14.06 3.81 -17.71
N PRO A 78 -15.30 3.90 -17.21
CA PRO A 78 -15.99 5.19 -17.10
C PRO A 78 -15.34 6.06 -15.99
N PRO A 79 -15.53 7.39 -16.01
CA PRO A 79 -15.11 8.22 -14.90
C PRO A 79 -15.88 7.86 -13.64
N TRP A 80 -15.23 7.97 -12.49
CA TRP A 80 -15.82 7.69 -11.17
C TRP A 80 -16.68 8.85 -10.67
N GLN A 81 -16.22 10.08 -10.89
CA GLN A 81 -16.88 11.31 -10.47
C GLN A 81 -16.93 12.29 -11.63
N GLY A 82 -17.78 13.30 -11.54
CA GLY A 82 -17.82 14.44 -12.46
C GLY A 82 -17.36 15.72 -11.77
N GLY A 83 -16.67 16.60 -12.50
CA GLY A 83 -16.19 17.88 -11.99
C GLY A 83 -15.33 18.64 -12.97
N GLY A 84 -14.72 19.73 -12.54
CA GLY A 84 -13.75 20.49 -13.32
C GLY A 84 -12.52 19.65 -13.70
N HIS A 85 -11.74 20.12 -14.63
CA HIS A 85 -10.51 19.54 -15.17
C HIS A 85 -10.66 18.27 -16.01
N MET A 86 -11.61 17.39 -15.71
CA MET A 86 -11.78 16.09 -16.33
C MET A 86 -12.69 16.10 -17.58
N ILE A 87 -13.36 17.21 -17.85
CA ILE A 87 -14.32 17.38 -18.97
C ILE A 87 -13.60 18.07 -20.12
N GLU A 88 -13.77 17.54 -21.35
CA GLU A 88 -13.33 18.15 -22.60
C GLU A 88 -14.43 19.01 -23.18
N ASP A 89 -15.66 18.48 -23.24
CA ASP A 89 -16.86 19.19 -23.73
C ASP A 89 -18.11 18.75 -22.96
N VAL A 90 -19.06 19.65 -22.78
CA VAL A 90 -20.33 19.35 -22.13
C VAL A 90 -21.50 20.07 -22.80
N THR A 91 -22.54 19.31 -23.09
CA THR A 91 -23.83 19.81 -23.57
C THR A 91 -24.95 19.19 -22.71
N PHE A 92 -26.19 19.67 -22.88
CA PHE A 92 -27.34 19.03 -22.22
C PHE A 92 -27.56 17.58 -22.63
N ALA A 93 -27.09 17.20 -23.82
CA ALA A 93 -27.28 15.83 -24.34
C ALA A 93 -26.13 14.90 -24.08
N LYS A 94 -24.90 15.43 -23.90
CA LYS A 94 -23.69 14.61 -23.83
C LYS A 94 -22.57 15.34 -23.08
N THR A 95 -21.83 14.57 -22.30
CA THR A 95 -20.53 14.98 -21.75
C THR A 95 -19.42 14.18 -22.41
N VAL A 96 -18.36 14.85 -22.86
CA VAL A 96 -17.13 14.26 -23.35
C VAL A 96 -16.07 14.44 -22.28
N TYR A 97 -15.48 13.35 -21.85
CA TYR A 97 -14.43 13.35 -20.83
C TYR A 97 -13.06 13.30 -21.49
N LYS A 98 -12.07 13.86 -20.82
CA LYS A 98 -10.66 13.71 -21.18
C LYS A 98 -10.21 12.25 -21.05
N GLY A 99 -9.01 11.94 -21.52
CA GLY A 99 -8.36 10.66 -21.32
C GLY A 99 -7.89 10.45 -19.86
N ALA A 100 -7.33 9.30 -19.59
CA ALA A 100 -6.61 9.07 -18.35
C ALA A 100 -5.24 9.81 -18.36
N PRO A 101 -4.77 10.38 -17.24
CA PRO A 101 -5.35 10.25 -15.89
C PRO A 101 -6.48 11.22 -15.57
N GLU A 102 -6.63 12.33 -16.30
CA GLU A 102 -7.48 13.47 -15.96
C GLU A 102 -8.95 13.08 -15.75
N LYS A 103 -9.48 12.09 -16.48
CA LYS A 103 -10.88 11.67 -16.30
C LYS A 103 -11.19 11.06 -14.92
N PHE A 104 -10.17 10.74 -14.12
CA PHE A 104 -10.32 10.23 -12.78
C PHE A 104 -10.00 11.27 -11.70
N GLU A 105 -9.59 12.48 -12.10
CA GLU A 105 -9.15 13.56 -11.22
C GLU A 105 -10.12 14.74 -11.29
N ALA A 106 -11.31 14.56 -10.70
CA ALA A 106 -12.38 15.57 -10.76
C ALA A 106 -12.13 16.72 -9.79
N GLY A 107 -12.15 17.94 -10.31
CA GLY A 107 -12.01 19.17 -9.55
C GLY A 107 -10.57 19.60 -9.29
N THR A 108 -10.37 20.60 -8.43
CA THR A 108 -9.05 21.05 -8.01
C THR A 108 -8.40 19.98 -7.10
N PRO A 109 -7.21 19.46 -7.46
CA PRO A 109 -6.57 18.41 -6.66
C PRO A 109 -6.00 18.97 -5.35
N ASP A 110 -5.63 18.07 -4.44
CA ASP A 110 -4.83 18.40 -3.25
C ASP A 110 -3.38 18.74 -3.66
N ILE A 111 -3.16 19.99 -4.06
CA ILE A 111 -1.85 20.46 -4.55
C ILE A 111 -0.79 20.37 -3.45
N ALA A 112 -1.13 20.77 -2.23
CA ALA A 112 -0.21 20.74 -1.09
C ALA A 112 0.18 19.29 -0.74
N GLY A 113 -0.81 18.39 -0.72
CA GLY A 113 -0.56 16.97 -0.52
C GLY A 113 0.31 16.35 -1.61
N ALA A 114 0.10 16.73 -2.87
CA ALA A 114 0.92 16.23 -3.98
C ALA A 114 2.39 16.65 -3.84
N VAL A 115 2.66 17.92 -3.53
CA VAL A 115 4.02 18.42 -3.27
C VAL A 115 4.65 17.73 -2.07
N GLY A 116 3.88 17.57 -0.97
CA GLY A 116 4.35 16.86 0.23
C GLY A 116 4.64 15.37 -0.02
N LEU A 117 3.82 14.71 -0.84
CA LEU A 117 4.07 13.32 -1.24
C LEU A 117 5.33 13.20 -2.09
N GLY A 118 5.57 14.13 -3.03
CA GLY A 118 6.81 14.18 -3.81
C GLY A 118 8.04 14.27 -2.91
N ALA A 119 8.05 15.21 -1.95
CA ALA A 119 9.15 15.35 -0.99
C ALA A 119 9.36 14.09 -0.13
N ALA A 120 8.28 13.39 0.23
CA ALA A 120 8.37 12.13 0.98
C ALA A 120 8.99 11.00 0.15
N LEU A 121 8.67 10.93 -1.14
CA LEU A 121 9.27 9.95 -2.05
C LEU A 121 10.76 10.23 -2.29
N ASP A 122 11.14 11.51 -2.46
CA ASP A 122 12.56 11.92 -2.55
C ASP A 122 13.33 11.52 -1.28
N TYR A 123 12.71 11.67 -0.11
CA TYR A 123 13.30 11.22 1.15
C TYR A 123 13.50 9.70 1.17
N LEU A 124 12.49 8.90 0.80
CA LEU A 124 12.62 7.44 0.70
C LEU A 124 13.71 7.01 -0.26
N GLU A 125 13.81 7.65 -1.42
CA GLU A 125 14.86 7.38 -2.40
C GLU A 125 16.25 7.72 -1.84
N SER A 126 16.39 8.82 -1.08
CA SER A 126 17.66 9.22 -0.46
C SER A 126 18.15 8.23 0.58
N VAL A 127 17.27 7.58 1.33
CA VAL A 127 17.60 6.51 2.29
C VAL A 127 17.86 5.18 1.56
N GLY A 128 17.03 4.88 0.58
CA GLY A 128 17.08 3.67 -0.23
C GLY A 128 16.31 2.50 0.36
N LEU A 129 15.29 2.05 -0.36
CA LEU A 129 14.41 0.94 0.07
C LEU A 129 15.16 -0.35 0.44
N PRO A 130 16.27 -0.77 -0.25
CA PRO A 130 17.01 -1.95 0.19
C PRO A 130 17.63 -1.79 1.58
N ALA A 131 18.12 -0.60 1.93
CA ALA A 131 18.70 -0.33 3.26
C ALA A 131 17.61 -0.33 4.33
N ILE A 132 16.44 0.26 4.04
CA ILE A 132 15.28 0.25 4.91
C ILE A 132 14.84 -1.19 5.17
N SER A 133 14.64 -1.98 4.13
CA SER A 133 14.20 -3.37 4.24
C SER A 133 15.15 -4.24 5.07
N ALA A 134 16.48 -4.08 4.88
CA ALA A 134 17.46 -4.81 5.65
C ALA A 134 17.43 -4.43 7.13
N TYR A 135 17.42 -3.13 7.44
CA TYR A 135 17.36 -2.64 8.82
C TYR A 135 16.09 -3.07 9.55
N GLU A 136 14.95 -2.98 8.88
CA GLU A 136 13.67 -3.43 9.44
C GLU A 136 13.64 -4.93 9.69
N HIS A 137 14.27 -5.73 8.82
CA HIS A 137 14.41 -7.16 9.01
C HIS A 137 15.22 -7.50 10.26
N ASP A 138 16.37 -6.83 10.44
CA ASP A 138 17.21 -6.98 11.63
C ASP A 138 16.44 -6.65 12.93
N LEU A 139 15.63 -5.57 12.89
CA LEU A 139 14.78 -5.19 14.02
C LEU A 139 13.68 -6.23 14.30
N LEU A 140 13.10 -6.80 13.25
CA LEU A 140 12.09 -7.85 13.41
C LEU A 140 12.67 -9.10 14.04
N GLU A 141 13.84 -9.56 13.59
CA GLU A 141 14.55 -10.71 14.17
C GLU A 141 14.94 -10.46 15.63
N TYR A 142 15.48 -9.27 15.92
CA TYR A 142 15.82 -8.86 17.27
C TYR A 142 14.60 -8.92 18.21
N ALA A 143 13.48 -8.32 17.78
CA ALA A 143 12.26 -8.28 18.56
C ALA A 143 11.65 -9.68 18.74
N GLN A 144 11.62 -10.52 17.70
CA GLN A 144 11.13 -11.89 17.78
C GLN A 144 11.96 -12.72 18.76
N SER A 145 13.29 -12.58 18.72
CA SER A 145 14.20 -13.28 19.64
C SER A 145 13.97 -12.83 21.08
N GLY A 146 13.81 -11.53 21.32
CA GLY A 146 13.56 -11.00 22.67
C GLY A 146 12.21 -11.43 23.25
N LEU A 147 11.19 -11.63 22.40
CA LEU A 147 9.86 -12.07 22.84
C LEU A 147 9.72 -13.59 22.97
N ALA A 148 10.60 -14.37 22.36
CA ALA A 148 10.50 -15.83 22.34
C ALA A 148 10.55 -16.45 23.74
N ASP A 149 11.27 -15.83 24.68
CA ASP A 149 11.46 -16.31 26.04
C ASP A 149 10.35 -15.88 27.01
N ILE A 150 9.41 -15.06 26.55
CA ILE A 150 8.31 -14.58 27.40
C ILE A 150 7.25 -15.68 27.53
N LYS A 151 7.13 -16.22 28.75
CA LYS A 151 6.17 -17.31 29.06
C LYS A 151 4.73 -16.84 28.79
N GLY A 152 4.01 -17.65 28.01
CA GLY A 152 2.61 -17.39 27.65
C GLY A 152 2.43 -16.44 26.48
N LEU A 153 3.52 -15.85 25.94
CA LEU A 153 3.44 -15.06 24.71
C LEU A 153 3.41 -15.97 23.50
N ARG A 154 2.49 -15.69 22.56
CA ARG A 154 2.38 -16.39 21.29
C ARG A 154 2.34 -15.40 20.14
N LEU A 155 3.29 -15.49 19.23
CA LEU A 155 3.32 -14.71 18.00
C LEU A 155 2.17 -15.14 17.08
N ILE A 156 1.56 -14.15 16.44
CA ILE A 156 0.49 -14.32 15.43
C ILE A 156 1.03 -13.88 14.08
N GLY A 157 0.80 -14.70 13.04
CA GLY A 157 1.36 -14.44 11.72
C GLY A 157 2.84 -14.80 11.65
N THR A 158 3.10 -16.08 11.44
CA THR A 158 4.45 -16.68 11.37
C THR A 158 4.82 -17.09 9.95
N ALA A 159 4.38 -16.31 8.96
CA ALA A 159 4.76 -16.51 7.57
C ALA A 159 6.28 -16.35 7.39
N ARG A 160 6.87 -17.12 6.47
CA ARG A 160 8.30 -17.06 6.18
C ARG A 160 8.69 -15.70 5.58
N GLU A 161 7.92 -15.26 4.60
CA GLU A 161 8.10 -13.94 3.99
C GLU A 161 7.24 -12.92 4.74
N LYS A 162 7.90 -11.99 5.42
CA LYS A 162 7.24 -11.10 6.37
C LYS A 162 7.88 -9.72 6.38
N ALA A 163 7.05 -8.68 6.33
CA ALA A 163 7.47 -7.31 6.63
C ALA A 163 7.57 -7.11 8.16
N SER A 164 8.14 -5.98 8.59
CA SER A 164 8.45 -5.65 9.98
C SER A 164 7.20 -5.34 10.83
N VAL A 165 6.21 -6.21 10.75
CA VAL A 165 5.01 -6.17 11.58
C VAL A 165 5.01 -7.38 12.50
N MET A 166 4.84 -7.18 13.79
CA MET A 166 4.80 -8.25 14.78
C MET A 166 3.52 -8.13 15.61
N SER A 167 2.71 -9.17 15.55
CA SER A 167 1.49 -9.29 16.34
C SER A 167 1.63 -10.45 17.31
N PHE A 168 1.15 -10.30 18.52
CA PHE A 168 1.21 -11.32 19.55
C PHE A 168 0.01 -11.28 20.49
N VAL A 169 -0.20 -12.34 21.22
CA VAL A 169 -1.13 -12.43 22.34
C VAL A 169 -0.41 -13.01 23.56
N ILE A 170 -0.90 -12.69 24.76
CA ILE A 170 -0.39 -13.25 26.00
C ILE A 170 -1.50 -14.09 26.64
N GLU A 171 -1.21 -15.33 26.95
CA GLU A 171 -2.17 -16.26 27.53
C GLU A 171 -2.75 -15.71 28.85
N GLY A 172 -4.07 -15.75 28.98
CA GLY A 172 -4.76 -15.26 30.17
C GLY A 172 -4.85 -13.72 30.30
N GLN A 173 -4.34 -12.97 29.33
CA GLN A 173 -4.41 -11.51 29.32
C GLN A 173 -5.37 -11.00 28.24
N GLN A 174 -6.08 -9.92 28.54
CA GLN A 174 -6.87 -9.19 27.55
C GLN A 174 -5.94 -8.27 26.74
N ASN A 175 -6.12 -8.24 25.41
CA ASN A 175 -5.24 -7.47 24.52
C ASN A 175 -5.22 -5.98 24.85
N GLU A 176 -6.39 -5.39 25.22
CA GLU A 176 -6.47 -3.99 25.64
C GLU A 176 -5.67 -3.73 26.92
N ALA A 177 -5.70 -4.66 27.88
CA ALA A 177 -4.93 -4.50 29.11
C ALA A 177 -3.42 -4.53 28.84
N VAL A 178 -2.97 -5.41 27.92
CA VAL A 178 -1.57 -5.45 27.46
C VAL A 178 -1.20 -4.15 26.76
N ALA A 179 -2.03 -3.68 25.83
CA ALA A 179 -1.81 -2.42 25.12
C ALA A 179 -1.70 -1.22 26.07
N HIS A 180 -2.63 -1.11 27.03
CA HIS A 180 -2.58 -0.04 28.05
C HIS A 180 -1.36 -0.14 28.98
N HIS A 181 -0.85 -1.34 29.23
CA HIS A 181 0.38 -1.49 30.00
C HIS A 181 1.59 -1.00 29.23
N LEU A 182 1.71 -1.37 27.96
CA LEU A 182 2.79 -0.95 27.08
C LEU A 182 2.78 0.57 26.79
N ASP A 183 1.60 1.18 26.75
CA ASP A 183 1.44 2.63 26.54
C ASP A 183 1.96 3.48 27.72
N ARG A 184 2.11 2.89 28.91
CA ARG A 184 2.56 3.59 30.13
C ARG A 184 4.05 3.45 30.40
N HIS A 185 4.75 2.59 29.69
CA HIS A 185 6.15 2.26 29.89
C HIS A 185 6.96 2.42 28.60
#